data_59cc76db78bf77edc758ce4a703e14ff
#
_entry.id   59cc76db78bf77edc758ce4a703e14ff
#
_cell.length_a   1.000
_cell.length_b   1.000
_cell.length_c   1.000
_cell.angle_alpha   90.00
_cell.angle_beta   90.00
_cell.angle_gamma   90.00
#
_symmetry.space_group_name_H-M   'P 1'
#
loop_
_entity.id
_entity.type
_entity.pdbx_description
1 polymer ?
#
loop_
_entity_poly.entity_id
_entity_poly.type
_entity_poly.pdbx_seq_one_letter_code
_entity_poly.pdbx_strand_id
1 'polypeptide(L)'
;MTQQQIEALYAEIRTLKEQKNAVILAHYYARPEIQRIADHLGDSLALSQIAGETDADMIVFCGVSFMGETAKIISPNKKVLCPVPHAGCTLAEGATAEGINTWRVKHPDGIVVSYVNTTAAVKAVTDYCVTSANALKIVRALPTGQPILFGPDKNLGQYIMNVTGREMDLWQGACYVHAEITSELVHTMLDRYPEAEILIHPESVAASDQSIVDNPRCIIGSTTTIINRPGVSDLKQYIIATEPEVLAEMTRRFPDKELIPILPDQTCEYMKMITLEGLRDALLYEQYEVHVDEELRQKAWRSIERMFQF
;
A
#
# COMPACT_ATOMS: atom_id res chain seq x y z
N MET A 1 -1.67 16.86 -21.00
CA MET A 1 -2.79 16.53 -21.95
C MET A 1 -3.92 17.50 -21.82
N THR A 2 -4.66 17.76 -22.92
CA THR A 2 -5.93 18.51 -22.85
C THR A 2 -7.05 17.59 -22.33
N GLN A 3 -8.15 18.18 -21.82
CA GLN A 3 -9.31 17.41 -21.36
C GLN A 3 -9.88 16.51 -22.50
N GLN A 4 -9.91 17.01 -23.73
CA GLN A 4 -10.36 16.23 -24.89
C GLN A 4 -9.47 15.01 -25.17
N GLN A 5 -8.15 15.13 -24.99
CA GLN A 5 -7.23 13.99 -25.14
C GLN A 5 -7.44 12.96 -24.02
N ILE A 6 -7.68 13.40 -22.79
CA ILE A 6 -7.98 12.51 -21.66
C ILE A 6 -9.27 11.72 -21.92
N GLU A 7 -10.34 12.38 -22.36
CA GLU A 7 -11.61 11.70 -22.64
C GLU A 7 -11.49 10.71 -23.81
N ALA A 8 -10.69 11.04 -24.83
CA ALA A 8 -10.42 10.11 -25.93
C ALA A 8 -9.68 8.84 -25.44
N LEU A 9 -8.66 9.00 -24.59
CA LEU A 9 -7.96 7.86 -23.98
C LEU A 9 -8.89 7.03 -23.06
N TYR A 10 -9.76 7.67 -22.30
CA TYR A 10 -10.74 6.94 -21.49
C TYR A 10 -11.67 6.07 -22.35
N ALA A 11 -12.15 6.61 -23.50
CA ALA A 11 -12.99 5.85 -24.41
C ALA A 11 -12.24 4.65 -25.01
N GLU A 12 -10.99 4.84 -25.44
CA GLU A 12 -10.14 3.78 -25.95
C GLU A 12 -9.86 2.70 -24.91
N ILE A 13 -9.46 3.10 -23.69
CA ILE A 13 -9.18 2.19 -22.56
C ILE A 13 -10.41 1.36 -22.22
N ARG A 14 -11.61 1.97 -22.15
CA ARG A 14 -12.86 1.23 -21.88
C ARG A 14 -13.12 0.18 -22.95
N THR A 15 -12.97 0.54 -24.21
CA THR A 15 -13.15 -0.41 -25.32
C THR A 15 -12.16 -1.58 -25.25
N LEU A 16 -10.87 -1.28 -25.03
CA LEU A 16 -9.84 -2.31 -24.90
C LEU A 16 -10.09 -3.23 -23.70
N LYS A 17 -10.48 -2.65 -22.56
CA LYS A 17 -10.82 -3.39 -21.34
C LYS A 17 -11.95 -4.39 -21.60
N GLU A 18 -13.04 -3.98 -22.23
CA GLU A 18 -14.16 -4.86 -22.58
C GLU A 18 -13.73 -5.97 -23.54
N GLN A 19 -13.00 -5.64 -24.60
CA GLN A 19 -12.50 -6.60 -25.60
C GLN A 19 -11.58 -7.67 -24.99
N LYS A 20 -10.84 -7.32 -23.94
CA LYS A 20 -9.86 -8.20 -23.26
C LYS A 20 -10.43 -8.91 -22.03
N ASN A 21 -11.69 -8.70 -21.68
CA ASN A 21 -12.25 -9.11 -20.40
C ASN A 21 -11.31 -8.76 -19.24
N ALA A 22 -10.88 -7.49 -19.20
CA ALA A 22 -9.90 -7.00 -18.25
C ALA A 22 -10.52 -6.19 -17.12
N VAL A 23 -9.92 -6.24 -15.93
CA VAL A 23 -10.21 -5.37 -14.79
C VAL A 23 -9.01 -4.45 -14.52
N ILE A 24 -9.28 -3.18 -14.26
CA ILE A 24 -8.27 -2.18 -13.91
C ILE A 24 -8.32 -1.97 -12.40
N LEU A 25 -7.25 -2.35 -11.71
CA LEU A 25 -7.05 -2.14 -10.28
C LEU A 25 -6.07 -0.99 -10.09
N ALA A 26 -6.41 0.03 -9.31
CA ALA A 26 -5.51 1.16 -9.06
C ALA A 26 -5.37 1.46 -7.57
N HIS A 27 -4.14 1.73 -7.15
CA HIS A 27 -3.87 2.20 -5.80
C HIS A 27 -4.30 3.66 -5.64
N TYR A 28 -4.72 4.06 -4.46
CA TYR A 28 -5.11 5.44 -4.14
C TYR A 28 -3.99 6.48 -4.36
N TYR A 29 -2.72 6.07 -4.46
CA TYR A 29 -1.59 6.96 -4.75
C TYR A 29 -1.32 7.12 -6.25
N ALA A 30 -2.09 6.45 -7.12
CA ALA A 30 -2.01 6.65 -8.56
C ALA A 30 -2.52 8.04 -8.93
N ARG A 31 -2.10 8.54 -10.09
CA ARG A 31 -2.58 9.82 -10.63
C ARG A 31 -4.10 9.90 -10.66
N PRO A 32 -4.71 11.09 -10.45
CA PRO A 32 -6.16 11.24 -10.42
C PRO A 32 -6.88 10.73 -11.68
N GLU A 33 -6.26 10.89 -12.85
CA GLU A 33 -6.80 10.37 -14.10
C GLU A 33 -6.80 8.83 -14.17
N ILE A 34 -5.84 8.16 -13.52
CA ILE A 34 -5.82 6.70 -13.38
C ILE A 34 -6.89 6.25 -12.38
N GLN A 35 -6.99 6.95 -11.24
CA GLN A 35 -8.02 6.66 -10.24
C GLN A 35 -9.43 6.73 -10.86
N ARG A 36 -9.67 7.69 -11.77
CA ARG A 36 -10.97 7.91 -12.40
C ARG A 36 -11.38 6.81 -13.38
N ILE A 37 -10.42 6.17 -14.06
CA ILE A 37 -10.70 5.10 -15.05
C ILE A 37 -10.68 3.70 -14.44
N ALA A 38 -10.13 3.54 -13.25
CA ALA A 38 -10.04 2.26 -12.55
C ALA A 38 -11.43 1.69 -12.24
N ASP A 39 -11.57 0.38 -12.34
CA ASP A 39 -12.77 -0.34 -11.88
C ASP A 39 -12.82 -0.40 -10.36
N HIS A 40 -11.66 -0.58 -9.74
CA HIS A 40 -11.52 -0.62 -8.31
C HIS A 40 -10.33 0.23 -7.84
N LEU A 41 -10.62 1.09 -6.85
CA LEU A 41 -9.62 1.82 -6.08
C LEU A 41 -9.48 1.19 -4.71
N GLY A 42 -8.25 1.03 -4.24
CA GLY A 42 -8.00 0.42 -2.95
C GLY A 42 -6.59 0.63 -2.43
N ASP A 43 -6.38 0.22 -1.17
CA ASP A 43 -5.06 -0.04 -0.62
C ASP A 43 -4.58 -1.45 -1.03
N SER A 44 -3.36 -1.82 -0.61
CA SER A 44 -2.75 -3.10 -1.00
C SER A 44 -3.57 -4.31 -0.58
N LEU A 45 -4.25 -4.28 0.58
CA LEU A 45 -5.06 -5.40 1.04
C LEU A 45 -6.33 -5.56 0.19
N ALA A 46 -7.08 -4.47 0.02
CA ALA A 46 -8.32 -4.48 -0.73
C ALA A 46 -8.09 -4.91 -2.19
N LEU A 47 -7.06 -4.35 -2.84
CA LEU A 47 -6.74 -4.71 -4.23
C LEU A 47 -6.24 -6.15 -4.37
N SER A 48 -5.53 -6.68 -3.36
CA SER A 48 -5.14 -8.10 -3.34
C SER A 48 -6.34 -9.03 -3.25
N GLN A 49 -7.34 -8.70 -2.42
CA GLN A 49 -8.59 -9.45 -2.32
C GLN A 49 -9.35 -9.44 -3.65
N ILE A 50 -9.54 -8.26 -4.24
CA ILE A 50 -10.21 -8.11 -5.53
C ILE A 50 -9.49 -8.88 -6.63
N ALA A 51 -8.16 -8.86 -6.66
CA ALA A 51 -7.38 -9.64 -7.63
C ALA A 51 -7.66 -11.14 -7.53
N GLY A 52 -7.90 -11.66 -6.30
CA GLY A 52 -8.26 -13.06 -6.06
C GLY A 52 -9.69 -13.42 -6.46
N GLU A 53 -10.63 -12.49 -6.35
CA GLU A 53 -12.06 -12.72 -6.49
C GLU A 53 -12.61 -12.38 -7.89
N THR A 54 -11.90 -11.57 -8.68
CA THR A 54 -12.38 -11.13 -9.99
C THR A 54 -12.57 -12.27 -10.98
N ASP A 55 -13.63 -12.22 -11.80
CA ASP A 55 -13.85 -13.15 -12.91
C ASP A 55 -13.17 -12.73 -14.21
N ALA A 56 -12.51 -11.57 -14.24
CA ALA A 56 -11.78 -11.10 -15.42
C ALA A 56 -10.63 -12.04 -15.79
N ASP A 57 -10.35 -12.21 -17.08
CA ASP A 57 -9.22 -12.99 -17.59
C ASP A 57 -7.90 -12.24 -17.45
N MET A 58 -7.96 -10.91 -17.44
CA MET A 58 -6.81 -10.03 -17.36
C MET A 58 -6.97 -9.02 -16.22
N ILE A 59 -5.89 -8.82 -15.47
CA ILE A 59 -5.78 -7.78 -14.45
C ILE A 59 -4.75 -6.76 -14.92
N VAL A 60 -5.12 -5.49 -15.06
CA VAL A 60 -4.18 -4.40 -15.25
C VAL A 60 -3.99 -3.69 -13.91
N PHE A 61 -2.82 -3.88 -13.30
CA PHE A 61 -2.54 -3.37 -11.98
C PHE A 61 -1.80 -2.01 -12.06
N CYS A 62 -2.54 -0.92 -11.85
CA CYS A 62 -2.00 0.44 -11.77
C CYS A 62 -1.44 0.69 -10.35
N GLY A 63 -0.27 0.14 -10.11
CA GLY A 63 0.48 0.20 -8.87
C GLY A 63 1.95 -0.12 -9.12
N VAL A 64 2.75 -0.20 -8.05
CA VAL A 64 4.17 -0.54 -8.15
C VAL A 64 4.40 -2.05 -8.27
N SER A 65 5.59 -2.45 -8.69
CA SER A 65 5.94 -3.81 -9.12
C SER A 65 5.52 -4.92 -8.14
N PHE A 66 5.79 -4.77 -6.84
CA PHE A 66 5.43 -5.79 -5.85
C PHE A 66 3.91 -6.04 -5.74
N MET A 67 3.08 -5.05 -6.10
CA MET A 67 1.62 -5.20 -6.12
C MET A 67 1.18 -6.09 -7.28
N GLY A 68 1.78 -5.91 -8.46
CA GLY A 68 1.59 -6.80 -9.61
C GLY A 68 2.07 -8.23 -9.33
N GLU A 69 3.24 -8.39 -8.70
CA GLU A 69 3.72 -9.70 -8.24
C GLU A 69 2.72 -10.35 -7.26
N THR A 70 2.22 -9.58 -6.29
CA THR A 70 1.23 -10.08 -5.33
C THR A 70 -0.05 -10.54 -6.04
N ALA A 71 -0.57 -9.75 -6.98
CA ALA A 71 -1.72 -10.13 -7.80
C ALA A 71 -1.46 -11.41 -8.63
N LYS A 72 -0.26 -11.56 -9.22
CA LYS A 72 0.12 -12.77 -9.97
C LYS A 72 0.28 -13.99 -9.07
N ILE A 73 0.79 -13.83 -7.85
CA ILE A 73 0.88 -14.92 -6.87
C ILE A 73 -0.51 -15.43 -6.49
N ILE A 74 -1.45 -14.51 -6.28
CA ILE A 74 -2.84 -14.80 -5.89
C ILE A 74 -3.62 -15.42 -7.06
N SER A 75 -3.46 -14.87 -8.26
CA SER A 75 -4.20 -15.24 -9.48
C SER A 75 -3.27 -15.76 -10.57
N PRO A 76 -2.65 -16.94 -10.39
CA PRO A 76 -1.61 -17.45 -11.29
C PRO A 76 -2.10 -17.72 -12.71
N ASN A 77 -3.38 -18.05 -12.87
CA ASN A 77 -3.97 -18.36 -14.16
C ASN A 77 -4.42 -17.13 -14.96
N LYS A 78 -4.42 -15.95 -14.32
CA LYS A 78 -4.80 -14.71 -14.98
C LYS A 78 -3.58 -14.01 -15.57
N LYS A 79 -3.78 -13.29 -16.67
CA LYS A 79 -2.77 -12.38 -17.19
C LYS A 79 -2.74 -11.12 -16.31
N VAL A 80 -1.62 -10.85 -15.65
CA VAL A 80 -1.43 -9.65 -14.84
C VAL A 80 -0.45 -8.72 -15.55
N LEU A 81 -0.89 -7.52 -15.88
CA LEU A 81 -0.08 -6.48 -16.53
C LEU A 81 0.21 -5.35 -15.54
N CYS A 82 1.44 -4.87 -15.51
CA CYS A 82 1.80 -3.60 -14.86
C CYS A 82 2.15 -2.58 -15.95
N PRO A 83 1.40 -1.46 -16.09
CA PRO A 83 1.60 -0.50 -17.18
C PRO A 83 3.02 0.07 -17.30
N VAL A 84 3.79 0.03 -16.19
CA VAL A 84 5.18 0.48 -16.14
C VAL A 84 6.04 -0.55 -15.42
N PRO A 85 6.92 -1.27 -16.13
CA PRO A 85 7.72 -2.35 -15.52
C PRO A 85 8.76 -1.86 -14.51
N HIS A 86 9.15 -0.57 -14.58
CA HIS A 86 10.14 0.05 -13.70
C HIS A 86 9.52 0.87 -12.55
N ALA A 87 8.20 0.80 -12.38
CA ALA A 87 7.54 1.38 -11.21
C ALA A 87 7.85 0.51 -9.97
N GLY A 88 9.06 0.64 -9.44
CA GLY A 88 9.56 -0.08 -8.27
C GLY A 88 9.05 0.48 -6.94
N CYS A 89 9.65 0.01 -5.86
CA CYS A 89 9.45 0.56 -4.52
C CYS A 89 10.75 0.41 -3.74
N THR A 90 11.41 1.52 -3.41
CA THR A 90 12.69 1.50 -2.67
C THR A 90 12.57 0.78 -1.33
N LEU A 91 11.41 0.87 -0.68
CA LEU A 91 11.13 0.12 0.54
C LEU A 91 11.11 -1.39 0.28
N ALA A 92 10.41 -1.82 -0.78
CA ALA A 92 10.28 -3.23 -1.12
C ALA A 92 11.62 -3.86 -1.55
N GLU A 93 12.46 -3.08 -2.23
CA GLU A 93 13.78 -3.50 -2.72
C GLU A 93 14.83 -3.51 -1.60
N GLY A 94 14.59 -2.78 -0.51
CA GLY A 94 15.50 -2.69 0.63
C GLY A 94 15.57 -3.96 1.49
N ALA A 95 14.59 -4.85 1.43
CA ALA A 95 14.62 -6.14 2.13
C ALA A 95 15.01 -7.28 1.18
N THR A 96 15.80 -8.24 1.67
CA THR A 96 16.27 -9.37 0.88
C THR A 96 15.96 -10.70 1.56
N ALA A 97 15.68 -11.72 0.74
CA ALA A 97 15.49 -13.09 1.24
C ALA A 97 16.74 -13.63 1.96
N GLU A 98 17.93 -13.26 1.47
CA GLU A 98 19.21 -13.64 2.08
C GLU A 98 19.35 -13.06 3.50
N GLY A 99 19.03 -11.77 3.67
CA GLY A 99 19.07 -11.11 4.98
C GLY A 99 18.11 -11.73 5.98
N ILE A 100 16.89 -12.07 5.53
CA ILE A 100 15.91 -12.78 6.35
C ILE A 100 16.42 -14.16 6.76
N ASN A 101 16.98 -14.93 5.83
CA ASN A 101 17.55 -16.24 6.12
C ASN A 101 18.75 -16.15 7.07
N THR A 102 19.57 -15.10 6.97
CA THR A 102 20.67 -14.82 7.91
C THR A 102 20.12 -14.59 9.33
N TRP A 103 19.03 -13.85 9.47
CA TRP A 103 18.36 -13.66 10.76
C TRP A 103 17.79 -14.99 11.31
N ARG A 104 17.16 -15.81 10.45
CA ARG A 104 16.62 -17.14 10.85
C ARG A 104 17.69 -18.09 11.38
N VAL A 105 18.91 -18.05 10.85
CA VAL A 105 20.02 -18.88 11.37
C VAL A 105 20.30 -18.57 12.84
N LYS A 106 20.15 -17.29 13.25
CA LYS A 106 20.33 -16.86 14.64
C LYS A 106 19.08 -17.08 15.51
N HIS A 107 17.92 -17.17 14.88
CA HIS A 107 16.62 -17.30 15.53
C HIS A 107 15.81 -18.46 14.89
N PRO A 108 16.19 -19.73 15.13
CA PRO A 108 15.60 -20.89 14.46
C PRO A 108 14.09 -21.04 14.71
N ASP A 109 13.61 -20.60 15.87
CA ASP A 109 12.19 -20.61 16.25
C ASP A 109 11.50 -19.24 15.98
N GLY A 110 12.20 -18.34 15.32
CA GLY A 110 11.72 -16.98 15.06
C GLY A 110 10.66 -16.92 13.98
N ILE A 111 9.77 -15.94 14.11
CA ILE A 111 8.69 -15.65 13.17
C ILE A 111 9.06 -14.44 12.32
N VAL A 112 8.93 -14.55 11.00
CA VAL A 112 9.14 -13.44 10.07
C VAL A 112 7.79 -12.88 9.63
N VAL A 113 7.56 -11.62 9.95
CA VAL A 113 6.39 -10.84 9.54
C VAL A 113 6.84 -9.81 8.52
N SER A 114 6.41 -9.95 7.29
CA SER A 114 6.78 -8.99 6.25
C SER A 114 5.57 -8.19 5.78
N TYR A 115 5.74 -6.88 5.80
CA TYR A 115 4.81 -5.98 5.15
C TYR A 115 4.72 -6.30 3.64
N VAL A 116 3.56 -6.16 3.06
CA VAL A 116 3.27 -6.52 1.65
C VAL A 116 4.19 -5.81 0.65
N ASN A 117 4.77 -4.66 1.03
CA ASN A 117 5.76 -3.90 0.28
C ASN A 117 7.11 -4.64 0.25
N THR A 118 7.14 -5.81 -0.33
CA THR A 118 8.29 -6.71 -0.48
C THR A 118 8.16 -7.48 -1.79
N THR A 119 9.30 -7.97 -2.31
CA THR A 119 9.33 -8.82 -3.50
C THR A 119 8.73 -10.21 -3.26
N ALA A 120 8.40 -10.93 -4.33
CA ALA A 120 7.99 -12.33 -4.26
C ALA A 120 9.03 -13.21 -3.53
N ALA A 121 10.33 -12.94 -3.74
CA ALA A 121 11.43 -13.65 -3.09
C ALA A 121 11.41 -13.48 -1.56
N VAL A 122 11.14 -12.28 -1.08
CA VAL A 122 11.00 -12.01 0.37
C VAL A 122 9.76 -12.69 0.92
N LYS A 123 8.62 -12.59 0.22
CA LYS A 123 7.38 -13.26 0.62
C LYS A 123 7.54 -14.78 0.74
N ALA A 124 8.38 -15.39 -0.09
CA ALA A 124 8.64 -16.83 -0.08
C ALA A 124 9.40 -17.34 1.17
N VAL A 125 10.11 -16.45 1.86
CA VAL A 125 10.81 -16.75 3.13
C VAL A 125 10.15 -16.11 4.35
N THR A 126 8.95 -15.58 4.18
CA THR A 126 8.12 -14.92 5.20
C THR A 126 7.10 -15.90 5.78
N ASP A 127 6.81 -15.80 7.08
CA ASP A 127 5.75 -16.59 7.71
C ASP A 127 4.38 -15.94 7.58
N TYR A 128 4.30 -14.64 7.79
CA TYR A 128 3.08 -13.84 7.69
C TYR A 128 3.32 -12.60 6.85
N CYS A 129 2.66 -12.50 5.71
CA CYS A 129 2.54 -11.24 5.00
C CYS A 129 1.46 -10.39 5.69
N VAL A 130 1.70 -9.08 5.80
CA VAL A 130 0.77 -8.14 6.46
C VAL A 130 0.64 -6.86 5.63
N THR A 131 -0.44 -6.12 5.88
CA THR A 131 -0.61 -4.73 5.41
C THR A 131 -0.75 -3.80 6.60
N SER A 132 -0.72 -2.49 6.38
CA SER A 132 -1.01 -1.50 7.42
C SER A 132 -2.41 -1.66 8.04
N ALA A 133 -3.34 -2.32 7.33
CA ALA A 133 -4.69 -2.56 7.82
C ALA A 133 -4.79 -3.71 8.84
N ASN A 134 -3.95 -4.75 8.73
CA ASN A 134 -4.07 -5.96 9.55
C ASN A 134 -2.84 -6.32 10.39
N ALA A 135 -1.72 -5.61 10.22
CA ALA A 135 -0.46 -5.91 10.92
C ALA A 135 -0.62 -5.96 12.45
N LEU A 136 -1.31 -4.99 13.05
CA LEU A 136 -1.59 -4.98 14.49
C LEU A 136 -2.33 -6.23 14.94
N LYS A 137 -3.36 -6.65 14.19
CA LYS A 137 -4.17 -7.81 14.53
C LYS A 137 -3.36 -9.10 14.45
N ILE A 138 -2.55 -9.24 13.38
CA ILE A 138 -1.69 -10.41 13.17
C ILE A 138 -0.63 -10.49 14.27
N VAL A 139 0.13 -9.41 14.53
CA VAL A 139 1.19 -9.42 15.54
C VAL A 139 0.66 -9.72 16.95
N ARG A 140 -0.54 -9.20 17.31
CA ARG A 140 -1.20 -9.55 18.58
C ARG A 140 -1.55 -11.03 18.69
N ALA A 141 -1.88 -11.68 17.59
CA ALA A 141 -2.27 -13.09 17.55
C ALA A 141 -1.07 -14.07 17.53
N LEU A 142 0.14 -13.56 17.27
CA LEU A 142 1.33 -14.42 17.24
C LEU A 142 1.67 -14.98 18.63
N PRO A 143 2.25 -16.20 18.72
CA PRO A 143 2.69 -16.80 19.97
C PRO A 143 3.62 -15.86 20.75
N THR A 144 3.50 -15.88 22.09
CA THR A 144 4.41 -15.13 22.97
C THR A 144 5.71 -15.89 23.17
N GLY A 145 6.82 -15.15 23.34
CA GLY A 145 8.14 -15.73 23.65
C GLY A 145 8.96 -16.17 22.45
N GLN A 146 8.43 -16.08 21.23
CA GLN A 146 9.20 -16.29 20.01
C GLN A 146 9.77 -14.95 19.52
N PRO A 147 11.04 -14.91 19.04
CA PRO A 147 11.59 -13.75 18.37
C PRO A 147 10.77 -13.43 17.11
N ILE A 148 10.56 -12.16 16.84
CA ILE A 148 9.86 -11.71 15.64
C ILE A 148 10.79 -10.78 14.86
N LEU A 149 10.97 -11.05 13.58
CA LEU A 149 11.53 -10.07 12.64
C LEU A 149 10.38 -9.39 11.92
N PHE A 150 10.28 -8.07 12.01
CA PHE A 150 9.32 -7.27 11.27
C PHE A 150 10.04 -6.40 10.24
N GLY A 151 9.54 -6.39 9.02
CA GLY A 151 10.10 -5.55 7.96
C GLY A 151 9.19 -5.43 6.75
N PRO A 152 9.59 -4.64 5.75
CA PRO A 152 10.81 -3.84 5.67
C PRO A 152 10.72 -2.45 6.33
N ASP A 153 9.51 -1.95 6.69
CA ASP A 153 9.34 -0.61 7.24
C ASP A 153 9.51 -0.58 8.76
N LYS A 154 10.55 0.13 9.21
CA LYS A 154 10.87 0.27 10.63
C LYS A 154 9.86 1.12 11.40
N ASN A 155 9.26 2.13 10.76
CA ASN A 155 8.33 3.03 11.42
C ASN A 155 7.00 2.31 11.70
N LEU A 156 6.48 1.58 10.71
CA LEU A 156 5.33 0.69 10.91
C LEU A 156 5.63 -0.35 12.01
N GLY A 157 6.81 -0.96 11.98
CA GLY A 157 7.23 -1.92 13.02
C GLY A 157 7.27 -1.27 14.40
N GLN A 158 7.85 -0.09 14.55
CA GLN A 158 7.91 0.65 15.82
C GLN A 158 6.52 1.04 16.32
N TYR A 159 5.64 1.52 15.42
CA TYR A 159 4.24 1.77 15.76
C TYR A 159 3.56 0.52 16.34
N ILE A 160 3.75 -0.63 15.68
CA ILE A 160 3.19 -1.90 16.16
C ILE A 160 3.75 -2.26 17.54
N MET A 161 5.06 -2.10 17.78
CA MET A 161 5.69 -2.33 19.08
C MET A 161 5.07 -1.44 20.16
N ASN A 162 4.92 -0.15 19.88
CA ASN A 162 4.34 0.83 20.81
C ASN A 162 2.90 0.46 21.22
N VAL A 163 2.08 0.06 20.23
CA VAL A 163 0.65 -0.24 20.47
C VAL A 163 0.41 -1.63 21.06
N THR A 164 1.30 -2.60 20.79
CA THR A 164 1.10 -3.99 21.21
C THR A 164 1.93 -4.39 22.43
N GLY A 165 2.98 -3.64 22.73
CA GLY A 165 3.99 -4.01 23.75
C GLY A 165 4.85 -5.22 23.34
N ARG A 166 4.77 -5.69 22.08
CA ARG A 166 5.53 -6.82 21.57
C ARG A 166 6.91 -6.34 21.11
N GLU A 167 7.97 -6.86 21.69
CA GLU A 167 9.32 -6.63 21.19
C GLU A 167 9.55 -7.37 19.87
N MET A 168 10.16 -6.69 18.91
CA MET A 168 10.48 -7.22 17.58
C MET A 168 11.83 -6.69 17.10
N ASP A 169 12.58 -7.52 16.38
CA ASP A 169 13.68 -7.04 15.55
C ASP A 169 13.12 -6.34 14.33
N LEU A 170 13.60 -5.13 14.04
CA LEU A 170 13.10 -4.32 12.92
C LEU A 170 14.11 -4.29 11.78
N TRP A 171 13.65 -4.62 10.58
CA TRP A 171 14.39 -4.30 9.37
C TRP A 171 14.51 -2.79 9.20
N GLN A 172 15.66 -2.28 8.77
CA GLN A 172 15.99 -0.85 8.81
C GLN A 172 15.60 -0.09 7.53
N GLY A 173 14.51 -0.47 6.88
CA GLY A 173 13.92 0.26 5.76
C GLY A 173 12.91 1.32 6.20
N ALA A 174 12.61 2.26 5.32
CA ALA A 174 11.55 3.24 5.48
C ALA A 174 11.03 3.72 4.12
N CYS A 175 9.75 4.03 4.04
CA CYS A 175 9.16 4.67 2.87
C CYS A 175 9.60 6.14 2.82
N TYR A 176 10.28 6.56 1.73
CA TYR A 176 10.80 7.94 1.61
C TYR A 176 9.71 9.01 1.61
N VAL A 177 8.49 8.66 1.18
CA VAL A 177 7.35 9.60 1.22
C VAL A 177 6.91 9.83 2.66
N HIS A 178 6.70 8.76 3.43
CA HIS A 178 6.17 8.85 4.79
C HIS A 178 7.24 9.21 5.82
N ALA A 179 8.52 8.96 5.55
CA ALA A 179 9.62 9.31 6.45
C ALA A 179 9.74 10.83 6.70
N GLU A 180 9.27 11.65 5.77
CA GLU A 180 9.25 13.12 5.92
C GLU A 180 8.13 13.63 6.85
N ILE A 181 7.17 12.77 7.21
CA ILE A 181 6.10 13.12 8.15
C ILE A 181 6.59 12.88 9.56
N THR A 182 7.19 13.92 10.14
CA THR A 182 7.80 13.89 11.48
C THR A 182 6.83 14.28 12.58
N SER A 183 7.14 13.91 13.84
CA SER A 183 6.35 14.31 15.01
C SER A 183 6.28 15.82 15.16
N GLU A 184 7.39 16.52 14.90
CA GLU A 184 7.44 17.99 14.96
C GLU A 184 6.48 18.63 13.96
N LEU A 185 6.43 18.11 12.74
CA LEU A 185 5.50 18.58 11.71
C LEU A 185 4.05 18.33 12.14
N VAL A 186 3.74 17.16 12.69
CA VAL A 186 2.41 16.84 13.20
C VAL A 186 2.01 17.79 14.34
N HIS A 187 2.89 18.04 15.31
CA HIS A 187 2.62 19.00 16.39
C HIS A 187 2.38 20.42 15.85
N THR A 188 3.19 20.88 14.90
CA THR A 188 3.01 22.19 14.25
C THR A 188 1.62 22.30 13.61
N MET A 189 1.16 21.22 12.95
CA MET A 189 -0.16 21.22 12.32
C MET A 189 -1.29 21.13 13.33
N LEU A 190 -1.13 20.41 14.45
CA LEU A 190 -2.08 20.37 15.56
C LEU A 190 -2.30 21.75 16.18
N ASP A 191 -1.23 22.53 16.32
CA ASP A 191 -1.30 23.91 16.86
C ASP A 191 -1.94 24.88 15.86
N ARG A 192 -1.61 24.73 14.58
CA ARG A 192 -2.14 25.57 13.51
C ARG A 192 -3.63 25.37 13.24
N TYR A 193 -4.10 24.11 13.42
CA TYR A 193 -5.47 23.69 13.15
C TYR A 193 -6.08 23.00 14.38
N PRO A 194 -6.48 23.77 15.41
CA PRO A 194 -6.89 23.20 16.70
C PRO A 194 -8.16 22.34 16.63
N GLU A 195 -9.03 22.55 15.63
CA GLU A 195 -10.27 21.80 15.44
C GLU A 195 -10.12 20.58 14.53
N ALA A 196 -8.96 20.38 13.89
CA ALA A 196 -8.74 19.30 12.94
C ALA A 196 -8.36 17.99 13.61
N GLU A 197 -8.77 16.86 13.05
CA GLU A 197 -8.09 15.58 13.22
C GLU A 197 -6.95 15.44 12.23
N ILE A 198 -5.87 14.76 12.62
CA ILE A 198 -4.77 14.39 11.74
C ILE A 198 -4.86 12.88 11.45
N LEU A 199 -4.95 12.54 10.18
CA LEU A 199 -5.05 11.16 9.70
C LEU A 199 -3.67 10.72 9.21
N ILE A 200 -3.03 9.81 9.93
CA ILE A 200 -1.60 9.50 9.80
C ILE A 200 -1.40 8.07 9.29
N HIS A 201 -0.61 7.92 8.24
CA HIS A 201 -0.19 6.59 7.80
C HIS A 201 0.90 6.02 8.73
N PRO A 202 0.82 4.74 9.13
CA PRO A 202 1.75 4.17 10.12
C PRO A 202 3.19 3.96 9.64
N GLU A 203 3.47 4.14 8.34
CA GLU A 203 4.84 4.23 7.82
C GLU A 203 5.54 5.56 8.15
N SER A 204 4.82 6.56 8.68
CA SER A 204 5.40 7.85 9.03
C SER A 204 6.25 7.77 10.29
N VAL A 205 7.28 8.62 10.37
CA VAL A 205 8.10 8.76 11.59
C VAL A 205 7.23 9.18 12.77
N ALA A 206 6.24 10.04 12.54
CA ALA A 206 5.30 10.49 13.57
C ALA A 206 4.52 9.34 14.21
N ALA A 207 4.16 8.31 13.46
CA ALA A 207 3.45 7.15 14.00
C ALA A 207 4.28 6.32 15.00
N SER A 208 5.61 6.47 14.98
CA SER A 208 6.51 5.82 15.95
C SER A 208 6.61 6.56 17.28
N ASP A 209 6.08 7.77 17.37
CA ASP A 209 6.16 8.62 18.56
C ASP A 209 4.94 8.39 19.46
N GLN A 210 5.21 7.98 20.73
CA GLN A 210 4.15 7.68 21.69
C GLN A 210 3.26 8.90 21.96
N SER A 211 3.80 10.14 21.91
CA SER A 211 3.02 11.36 22.13
C SER A 211 1.98 11.58 21.02
N ILE A 212 2.27 11.12 19.79
CA ILE A 212 1.34 11.14 18.67
C ILE A 212 0.33 9.98 18.78
N VAL A 213 0.81 8.79 19.14
CA VAL A 213 -0.05 7.61 19.34
C VAL A 213 -1.12 7.86 20.41
N ASP A 214 -0.77 8.55 21.49
CA ASP A 214 -1.66 8.83 22.62
C ASP A 214 -2.54 10.07 22.39
N ASN A 215 -2.32 10.83 21.31
CA ASN A 215 -3.08 12.05 21.05
C ASN A 215 -4.45 11.70 20.40
N PRO A 216 -5.58 12.05 21.06
CA PRO A 216 -6.91 11.67 20.56
C PRO A 216 -7.31 12.33 19.23
N ARG A 217 -6.59 13.40 18.81
CA ARG A 217 -6.79 14.03 17.49
C ARG A 217 -5.93 13.39 16.40
N CYS A 218 -5.06 12.45 16.73
CA CYS A 218 -4.22 11.71 15.78
C CYS A 218 -4.82 10.33 15.53
N ILE A 219 -5.29 10.09 14.33
CA ILE A 219 -5.84 8.80 13.92
C ILE A 219 -4.81 8.09 13.04
N ILE A 220 -4.19 7.05 13.56
CA ILE A 220 -3.18 6.26 12.83
C ILE A 220 -3.86 5.04 12.21
N GLY A 221 -3.72 4.86 10.90
CA GLY A 221 -4.35 3.75 10.20
C GLY A 221 -3.92 3.59 8.74
N SER A 222 -4.43 2.53 8.10
CA SER A 222 -4.16 2.27 6.68
C SER A 222 -4.71 3.38 5.78
N THR A 223 -4.29 3.41 4.51
CA THR A 223 -4.82 4.34 3.52
C THR A 223 -6.35 4.28 3.45
N THR A 224 -6.95 3.09 3.49
CA THR A 224 -8.40 2.93 3.54
C THR A 224 -9.02 3.53 4.82
N THR A 225 -8.38 3.38 5.97
CA THR A 225 -8.82 4.01 7.23
C THR A 225 -8.80 5.54 7.10
N ILE A 226 -7.72 6.10 6.58
CA ILE A 226 -7.57 7.54 6.34
C ILE A 226 -8.67 8.06 5.42
N ILE A 227 -8.87 7.40 4.27
CA ILE A 227 -9.86 7.83 3.27
C ILE A 227 -11.28 7.77 3.82
N ASN A 228 -11.62 6.76 4.63
CA ASN A 228 -12.99 6.58 5.12
C ASN A 228 -13.32 7.41 6.37
N ARG A 229 -12.31 7.89 7.11
CA ARG A 229 -12.51 8.61 8.38
C ARG A 229 -13.47 9.79 8.28
N PRO A 230 -13.42 10.68 7.26
CA PRO A 230 -14.34 11.80 7.16
C PRO A 230 -15.81 11.41 7.01
N GLY A 231 -16.10 10.17 6.58
CA GLY A 231 -17.47 9.64 6.42
C GLY A 231 -18.10 9.14 7.73
N VAL A 232 -17.29 8.91 8.77
CA VAL A 232 -17.73 8.40 10.07
C VAL A 232 -17.55 9.40 11.21
N SER A 233 -17.19 10.65 10.89
CA SER A 233 -16.95 11.72 11.84
C SER A 233 -17.67 13.01 11.39
N ASP A 234 -18.23 13.75 12.34
CA ASP A 234 -18.92 15.02 12.09
C ASP A 234 -17.95 16.20 11.92
N LEU A 235 -16.67 16.02 12.17
CA LEU A 235 -15.67 17.08 12.01
C LEU A 235 -15.64 17.56 10.55
N LYS A 236 -15.28 18.82 10.37
CA LYS A 236 -15.22 19.47 9.05
C LYS A 236 -13.82 19.55 8.48
N GLN A 237 -12.79 19.45 9.32
CA GLN A 237 -11.42 19.72 8.95
C GLN A 237 -10.50 18.53 9.30
N TYR A 238 -9.74 18.08 8.32
CA TYR A 238 -8.82 16.95 8.45
C TYR A 238 -7.46 17.28 7.83
N ILE A 239 -6.39 16.95 8.54
CA ILE A 239 -5.04 17.00 8.01
C ILE A 239 -4.66 15.61 7.56
N ILE A 240 -4.24 15.48 6.32
CA ILE A 240 -3.96 14.19 5.67
C ILE A 240 -2.45 13.97 5.65
N ALA A 241 -1.99 13.09 6.54
CA ALA A 241 -0.60 12.76 6.77
C ALA A 241 -0.24 11.43 6.09
N THR A 242 -0.36 11.42 4.77
CA THR A 242 0.06 10.36 3.85
C THR A 242 0.33 10.96 2.47
N GLU A 243 0.57 10.12 1.47
CA GLU A 243 0.75 10.52 0.07
C GLU A 243 -0.47 11.33 -0.44
N PRO A 244 -0.26 12.54 -0.99
CA PRO A 244 -1.35 13.52 -1.19
C PRO A 244 -2.38 13.15 -2.27
N GLU A 245 -2.10 12.21 -3.19
CA GLU A 245 -3.07 11.85 -4.24
C GLU A 245 -4.33 11.14 -3.70
N VAL A 246 -4.31 10.68 -2.45
CA VAL A 246 -5.55 10.22 -1.77
C VAL A 246 -6.63 11.31 -1.74
N LEU A 247 -6.23 12.58 -1.80
CA LEU A 247 -7.13 13.72 -1.82
C LEU A 247 -8.05 13.73 -3.04
N ALA A 248 -7.63 13.16 -4.17
CA ALA A 248 -8.48 13.08 -5.35
C ALA A 248 -9.77 12.28 -5.06
N GLU A 249 -9.63 11.13 -4.42
CA GLU A 249 -10.78 10.31 -4.02
C GLU A 249 -11.50 10.88 -2.80
N MET A 250 -10.78 11.39 -1.81
CA MET A 250 -11.38 11.95 -0.59
C MET A 250 -12.24 13.18 -0.90
N THR A 251 -11.76 14.10 -1.74
CA THR A 251 -12.54 15.29 -2.16
C THR A 251 -13.78 14.90 -2.96
N ARG A 252 -13.68 13.87 -3.79
CA ARG A 252 -14.82 13.34 -4.53
C ARG A 252 -15.90 12.77 -3.59
N ARG A 253 -15.49 12.05 -2.54
CA ARG A 253 -16.41 11.44 -1.56
C ARG A 253 -16.99 12.44 -0.57
N PHE A 254 -16.20 13.41 -0.16
CA PHE A 254 -16.49 14.31 0.94
C PHE A 254 -16.29 15.78 0.54
N PRO A 255 -17.08 16.29 -0.43
CA PRO A 255 -16.90 17.64 -0.96
C PRO A 255 -17.15 18.75 0.08
N ASP A 256 -17.83 18.44 1.19
CA ASP A 256 -18.14 19.36 2.28
C ASP A 256 -17.08 19.40 3.40
N LYS A 257 -16.02 18.59 3.25
CA LYS A 257 -14.93 18.52 4.24
C LYS A 257 -13.71 19.30 3.73
N GLU A 258 -13.04 19.97 4.64
CA GLU A 258 -11.76 20.60 4.38
C GLU A 258 -10.64 19.59 4.60
N LEU A 259 -9.94 19.21 3.52
CA LEU A 259 -8.91 18.19 3.50
C LEU A 259 -7.57 18.86 3.20
N ILE A 260 -6.67 18.87 4.18
CA ILE A 260 -5.40 19.61 4.14
C ILE A 260 -4.25 18.59 4.05
N PRO A 261 -3.49 18.52 2.94
CA PRO A 261 -2.31 17.69 2.87
C PRO A 261 -1.23 18.23 3.81
N ILE A 262 -0.59 17.34 4.60
CA ILE A 262 0.49 17.75 5.50
C ILE A 262 1.75 18.14 4.72
N LEU A 263 2.02 17.46 3.60
CA LEU A 263 3.12 17.68 2.66
C LEU A 263 2.57 17.60 1.22
N PRO A 264 2.09 18.71 0.64
CA PRO A 264 1.37 18.68 -0.65
C PRO A 264 2.23 18.23 -1.83
N ASP A 265 3.55 18.41 -1.76
CA ASP A 265 4.48 18.08 -2.84
C ASP A 265 5.20 16.74 -2.66
N GLN A 266 5.00 16.07 -1.51
CA GLN A 266 5.68 14.81 -1.18
C GLN A 266 4.93 13.60 -1.76
N THR A 267 5.07 13.39 -3.05
CA THR A 267 4.38 12.32 -3.80
C THR A 267 5.27 11.09 -4.01
N CYS A 268 4.65 9.93 -4.23
CA CYS A 268 5.36 8.73 -4.63
C CYS A 268 5.68 8.77 -6.13
N GLU A 269 6.96 9.06 -6.47
CA GLU A 269 7.40 9.17 -7.87
C GLU A 269 7.11 7.91 -8.69
N TYR A 270 7.25 6.72 -8.10
CA TYR A 270 6.98 5.46 -8.78
C TYR A 270 5.51 5.30 -9.16
N MET A 271 4.59 5.69 -8.28
CA MET A 271 3.16 5.70 -8.60
C MET A 271 2.82 6.74 -9.68
N LYS A 272 3.58 7.84 -9.76
CA LYS A 272 3.40 8.89 -10.81
C LYS A 272 3.96 8.48 -12.17
N MET A 273 4.74 7.41 -12.26
CA MET A 273 5.18 6.86 -13.55
C MET A 273 4.02 6.26 -14.35
N ILE A 274 2.95 5.85 -13.69
CA ILE A 274 1.78 5.23 -14.33
C ILE A 274 0.92 6.33 -14.98
N THR A 275 0.84 6.31 -16.31
CA THR A 275 0.09 7.29 -17.11
C THR A 275 -1.07 6.62 -17.88
N LEU A 276 -2.01 7.43 -18.37
CA LEU A 276 -3.11 6.90 -19.20
C LEU A 276 -2.61 6.26 -20.49
N GLU A 277 -1.57 6.83 -21.10
CA GLU A 277 -0.95 6.26 -22.30
C GLU A 277 -0.33 4.89 -21.98
N GLY A 278 0.41 4.79 -20.86
CA GLY A 278 1.00 3.52 -20.41
C GLY A 278 -0.07 2.47 -20.13
N LEU A 279 -1.17 2.85 -19.48
CA LEU A 279 -2.31 1.97 -19.24
C LEU A 279 -2.97 1.50 -20.55
N ARG A 280 -3.22 2.44 -21.50
CA ARG A 280 -3.74 2.12 -22.83
C ARG A 280 -2.82 1.15 -23.57
N ASP A 281 -1.50 1.40 -23.57
CA ASP A 281 -0.52 0.59 -24.27
C ASP A 281 -0.37 -0.80 -23.66
N ALA A 282 -0.44 -0.91 -22.32
CA ALA A 282 -0.46 -2.19 -21.64
C ALA A 282 -1.66 -3.06 -22.09
N LEU A 283 -2.86 -2.47 -22.18
CA LEU A 283 -4.05 -3.17 -22.70
C LEU A 283 -3.93 -3.49 -24.19
N LEU A 284 -3.51 -2.53 -25.01
CA LEU A 284 -3.48 -2.66 -26.47
C LEU A 284 -2.49 -3.74 -26.94
N TYR A 285 -1.28 -3.71 -26.40
CA TYR A 285 -0.18 -4.58 -26.80
C TYR A 285 0.00 -5.78 -25.88
N GLU A 286 -0.77 -5.88 -24.79
CA GLU A 286 -0.63 -6.89 -23.73
C GLU A 286 0.81 -6.99 -23.20
N GLN A 287 1.46 -5.83 -23.09
CA GLN A 287 2.87 -5.73 -22.67
C GLN A 287 3.01 -5.60 -21.16
N TYR A 288 4.21 -5.95 -20.70
CA TYR A 288 4.62 -5.89 -19.29
C TYR A 288 3.83 -6.86 -18.39
N GLU A 289 3.65 -8.09 -18.90
CA GLU A 289 3.10 -9.17 -18.11
C GLU A 289 4.04 -9.52 -16.94
N VAL A 290 3.44 -9.64 -15.78
CA VAL A 290 4.15 -10.04 -14.55
C VAL A 290 4.31 -11.56 -14.55
N HIS A 291 5.55 -12.01 -14.38
CA HIS A 291 5.91 -13.42 -14.28
C HIS A 291 6.51 -13.71 -12.92
N VAL A 292 6.04 -14.76 -12.28
CA VAL A 292 6.59 -15.31 -11.04
C VAL A 292 6.79 -16.80 -11.24
N ASP A 293 8.00 -17.30 -10.99
CA ASP A 293 8.29 -18.73 -11.07
C ASP A 293 7.34 -19.52 -10.17
N GLU A 294 6.87 -20.68 -10.62
CA GLU A 294 5.80 -21.42 -9.93
C GLU A 294 6.25 -21.94 -8.55
N GLU A 295 7.49 -22.36 -8.39
CA GLU A 295 7.99 -22.79 -7.08
C GLU A 295 8.08 -21.62 -6.12
N LEU A 296 8.56 -20.46 -6.61
CA LEU A 296 8.62 -19.20 -5.85
C LEU A 296 7.21 -18.74 -5.47
N ARG A 297 6.28 -18.79 -6.43
CA ARG A 297 4.88 -18.43 -6.22
C ARG A 297 4.23 -19.24 -5.09
N GLN A 298 4.40 -20.56 -5.11
CA GLN A 298 3.82 -21.45 -4.09
C GLN A 298 4.38 -21.16 -2.69
N LYS A 299 5.67 -20.86 -2.60
CA LYS A 299 6.30 -20.47 -1.32
C LYS A 299 5.75 -19.14 -0.83
N ALA A 300 5.68 -18.13 -1.71
CA ALA A 300 5.19 -16.79 -1.38
C ALA A 300 3.69 -16.80 -1.03
N TRP A 301 2.89 -17.62 -1.71
CA TRP A 301 1.45 -17.75 -1.43
C TRP A 301 1.16 -18.10 0.03
N ARG A 302 1.96 -18.95 0.66
CA ARG A 302 1.75 -19.36 2.06
C ARG A 302 1.71 -18.19 3.04
N SER A 303 2.57 -17.20 2.84
CA SER A 303 2.58 -16.00 3.70
C SER A 303 1.42 -15.04 3.37
N ILE A 304 1.04 -14.94 2.10
CA ILE A 304 -0.08 -14.11 1.63
C ILE A 304 -1.41 -14.74 2.07
N GLU A 305 -1.58 -16.07 1.92
CA GLU A 305 -2.79 -16.78 2.36
C GLU A 305 -3.09 -16.51 3.85
N ARG A 306 -2.05 -16.51 4.69
CA ARG A 306 -2.19 -16.18 6.12
C ARG A 306 -2.63 -14.73 6.35
N MET A 307 -2.29 -13.82 5.46
CA MET A 307 -2.74 -12.43 5.53
C MET A 307 -4.27 -12.30 5.47
N PHE A 308 -4.94 -13.19 4.74
CA PHE A 308 -6.40 -13.18 4.56
C PHE A 308 -7.15 -13.90 5.68
N GLN A 309 -6.48 -14.60 6.59
CA GLN A 309 -7.10 -15.28 7.73
C GLN A 309 -7.44 -14.33 8.89
N PHE A 310 -6.99 -13.09 8.82
CA PHE A 310 -7.14 -12.05 9.82
C PHE A 310 -7.91 -10.84 9.28
#